data_503d300f1da62667b2373e8d2d4dd8c8
#
_entry.id   503d300f1da62667b2373e8d2d4dd8c8
#
_cell.length_a   1.000
_cell.length_b   1.000
_cell.length_c   1.000
_cell.angle_alpha   90.00
_cell.angle_beta   90.00
_cell.angle_gamma   90.00
#
_symmetry.space_group_name_H-M   'P 1'
#
loop_
_entity.id
_entity.type
_entity.pdbx_description
1 polymer ?
#
loop_
_entity_poly.entity_id
_entity_poly.type
_entity_poly.pdbx_seq_one_letter_code
_entity_poly.pdbx_strand_id
1 'polypeptide(L)' 'MPRPNLDDDPAARVRQLLLSGDNIIKNRDNPERYARAGERYVKARAIAVEAQLAASVLALIDLRITELPDGTPRPQ' A
#
# COMPACT_ATOMS: atom_id res chain seq x y z
N MET A 1 -16.49 10.99 25.18
CA MET A 1 -15.34 11.28 24.34
C MET A 1 -15.26 10.28 23.21
N PRO A 2 -15.26 10.76 21.98
CA PRO A 2 -15.22 9.82 20.87
C PRO A 2 -13.91 9.08 20.83
N ARG A 3 -13.99 7.79 20.57
CA ARG A 3 -12.78 7.01 20.38
C ARG A 3 -12.19 7.32 19.01
N PRO A 4 -10.85 7.35 18.91
CA PRO A 4 -10.26 7.48 17.60
C PRO A 4 -10.70 6.29 16.75
N ASN A 5 -11.20 6.61 15.58
CA ASN A 5 -11.60 5.61 14.63
C ASN A 5 -10.34 5.03 13.99
N LEU A 6 -10.26 3.71 13.85
CA LEU A 6 -9.12 3.10 13.21
C LEU A 6 -8.92 3.62 11.79
N ASP A 7 -10.03 4.02 11.15
CA ASP A 7 -9.95 4.58 9.80
C ASP A 7 -9.26 5.93 9.76
N ASP A 8 -9.20 6.62 10.90
CA ASP A 8 -8.56 7.93 10.99
C ASP A 8 -7.08 7.83 11.35
N ASP A 9 -6.61 6.63 11.70
CA ASP A 9 -5.20 6.43 12.01
C ASP A 9 -4.43 6.14 10.73
N PRO A 10 -3.53 7.05 10.31
CA PRO A 10 -2.80 6.83 9.05
C PRO A 10 -1.97 5.56 9.06
N ALA A 11 -1.40 5.19 10.19
CA ALA A 11 -0.63 3.94 10.27
C ALA A 11 -1.52 2.73 10.03
N ALA A 12 -2.73 2.74 10.59
CA ALA A 12 -3.69 1.65 10.38
C ALA A 12 -4.14 1.61 8.93
N ARG A 13 -4.38 2.77 8.32
CA ARG A 13 -4.79 2.83 6.91
C ARG A 13 -3.70 2.30 6.00
N VAL A 14 -2.45 2.66 6.27
CA VAL A 14 -1.31 2.14 5.51
C VAL A 14 -1.27 0.62 5.61
N ARG A 15 -1.41 0.10 6.82
CA ARG A 15 -1.38 -1.36 7.03
C ARG A 15 -2.50 -2.05 6.25
N GLN A 16 -3.71 -1.50 6.30
CA GLN A 16 -4.84 -2.06 5.57
C GLN A 16 -4.60 -2.06 4.07
N LEU A 17 -4.02 -0.98 3.55
CA LEU A 17 -3.73 -0.90 2.12
C LEU A 17 -2.67 -1.90 1.72
N LEU A 18 -1.63 -2.09 2.54
CA LEU A 18 -0.60 -3.08 2.25
C LEU A 18 -1.18 -4.50 2.25
N LEU A 19 -2.02 -4.80 3.25
CA LEU A 19 -2.67 -6.11 3.31
C LEU A 19 -3.60 -6.31 2.13
N SER A 20 -4.34 -5.28 1.75
CA SER A 20 -5.23 -5.35 0.60
C SER A 20 -4.44 -5.65 -0.68
N GLY A 21 -3.32 -4.95 -0.88
CA GLY A 21 -2.46 -5.20 -2.02
C GLY A 21 -1.92 -6.62 -2.01
N ASP A 22 -1.45 -7.08 -0.85
CA ASP A 22 -0.92 -8.43 -0.73
C ASP A 22 -1.99 -9.48 -1.07
N ASN A 23 -3.23 -9.25 -0.63
CA ASN A 23 -4.33 -10.18 -0.93
C ASN A 23 -4.70 -10.17 -2.40
N ILE A 24 -4.64 -9.01 -3.03
CA ILE A 24 -4.91 -8.91 -4.47
C ILE A 24 -3.90 -9.73 -5.25
N ILE A 25 -2.64 -9.69 -4.87
CA ILE A 25 -1.59 -10.45 -5.55
C ILE A 25 -1.82 -11.96 -5.42
N LYS A 26 -2.36 -12.39 -4.29
CA LYS A 26 -2.64 -13.81 -4.07
C LYS A 26 -3.73 -14.36 -4.96
N ASN A 27 -4.56 -13.49 -5.51
CA ASN A 27 -5.64 -13.91 -6.40
C ASN A 27 -5.09 -14.10 -7.81
N ARG A 28 -4.65 -15.32 -8.10
CA ARG A 28 -4.00 -15.64 -9.37
C ARG A 28 -4.92 -15.55 -10.57
N ASP A 29 -6.23 -15.57 -10.32
CA ASP A 29 -7.21 -15.48 -11.41
C ASP A 29 -7.38 -14.05 -11.91
N ASN A 30 -6.87 -13.08 -11.20
CA ASN A 30 -6.98 -11.69 -11.59
C ASN A 30 -5.77 -11.29 -12.45
N PRO A 31 -5.94 -11.05 -13.75
CA PRO A 31 -4.82 -10.68 -14.61
C PRO A 31 -4.25 -9.31 -14.27
N GLU A 32 -5.01 -8.46 -13.57
CA GLU A 32 -4.58 -7.13 -13.20
C GLU A 32 -4.08 -7.06 -11.75
N ARG A 33 -3.82 -8.21 -11.13
CA ARG A 33 -3.51 -8.25 -9.71
C ARG A 33 -2.31 -7.36 -9.33
N TYR A 34 -1.28 -7.35 -10.15
CA TYR A 34 -0.10 -6.54 -9.84
C TYR A 34 -0.36 -5.06 -10.01
N ALA A 35 -1.09 -4.68 -11.05
CA ALA A 35 -1.45 -3.28 -11.25
C ALA A 35 -2.32 -2.78 -10.11
N ARG A 36 -3.29 -3.58 -9.69
CA ARG A 36 -4.19 -3.21 -8.60
C ARG A 36 -3.46 -3.13 -7.27
N ALA A 37 -2.60 -4.11 -6.99
CA ALA A 37 -1.80 -4.09 -5.77
C ALA A 37 -0.88 -2.87 -5.77
N GLY A 38 -0.27 -2.55 -6.90
CA GLY A 38 0.59 -1.37 -7.01
C GLY A 38 -0.16 -0.10 -6.67
N GLU A 39 -1.39 0.04 -7.11
CA GLU A 39 -2.21 1.19 -6.76
C GLU A 39 -2.41 1.31 -5.25
N ARG A 40 -2.64 0.18 -4.57
CA ARG A 40 -2.81 0.17 -3.13
C ARG A 40 -1.52 0.58 -2.42
N TYR A 41 -0.39 0.07 -2.89
CA TYR A 41 0.90 0.38 -2.28
C TYR A 41 1.26 1.85 -2.48
N VAL A 42 1.03 2.39 -3.66
CA VAL A 42 1.30 3.81 -3.94
C VAL A 42 0.42 4.69 -3.06
N LYS A 43 -0.84 4.33 -2.90
CA LYS A 43 -1.74 5.07 -2.03
C LYS A 43 -1.27 5.02 -0.58
N ALA A 44 -0.81 3.86 -0.13
CA ALA A 44 -0.27 3.72 1.22
C ALA A 44 0.95 4.61 1.41
N ARG A 45 1.82 4.67 0.39
CA ARG A 45 3.01 5.50 0.45
C ARG A 45 2.64 6.98 0.57
N ALA A 46 1.67 7.42 -0.19
CA ALA A 46 1.23 8.81 -0.13
C ALA A 46 0.72 9.16 1.27
N ILE A 47 -0.05 8.28 1.88
CA ILE A 47 -0.55 8.49 3.24
C ILE A 47 0.62 8.53 4.23
N ALA A 48 1.57 7.62 4.08
CA ALA A 48 2.71 7.54 4.99
C ALA A 48 3.57 8.80 4.92
N VAL A 49 3.79 9.32 3.72
CA VAL A 49 4.57 10.56 3.53
C VAL A 49 3.81 11.73 4.14
N GLU A 50 2.52 11.84 3.85
CA GLU A 50 1.72 12.95 4.32
C GLU A 50 1.59 12.96 5.83
N ALA A 51 1.47 11.79 6.44
CA ALA A 51 1.37 11.65 7.89
C ALA A 51 2.74 11.62 8.57
N GLN A 52 3.82 11.70 7.82
CA GLN A 52 5.18 11.69 8.35
C GLN A 52 5.46 10.45 9.20
N LEU A 53 5.04 9.29 8.69
CA LEU A 53 5.29 8.05 9.38
C LEU A 53 6.78 7.70 9.34
N ALA A 54 7.19 6.76 10.18
CA ALA A 54 8.60 6.40 10.33
C ALA A 54 9.20 5.95 8.99
N ALA A 55 10.50 6.23 8.81
CA ALA A 55 11.21 5.84 7.60
C ALA A 55 11.16 4.33 7.35
N SER A 56 11.09 3.53 8.42
CA SER A 56 10.97 2.08 8.28
C SER A 56 9.66 1.68 7.59
N VAL A 57 8.58 2.42 7.83
CA VAL A 57 7.31 2.16 7.16
C VAL A 57 7.43 2.48 5.67
N LEU A 58 8.04 3.61 5.34
CA LEU A 58 8.25 3.97 3.94
C LEU A 58 9.12 2.94 3.23
N ALA A 59 10.16 2.44 3.91
CA ALA A 59 11.04 1.43 3.34
C ALA A 59 10.29 0.14 3.03
N LEU A 60 9.38 -0.28 3.92
CA LEU A 60 8.56 -1.46 3.68
C LEU A 60 7.67 -1.29 2.47
N ILE A 61 7.06 -0.12 2.33
CA ILE A 61 6.17 0.15 1.20
C ILE A 61 6.97 0.18 -0.09
N ASP A 62 8.11 0.86 -0.09
CA ASP A 62 8.96 0.95 -1.27
C ASP A 62 9.48 -0.42 -1.69
N LEU A 63 9.79 -1.29 -0.73
CA LEU A 63 10.21 -2.64 -1.02
C LEU A 63 9.11 -3.40 -1.76
N ARG A 64 7.87 -3.29 -1.30
CA ARG A 64 6.75 -3.94 -1.96
C ARG A 64 6.56 -3.43 -3.38
N ILE A 65 6.68 -2.13 -3.58
CA ILE A 65 6.56 -1.54 -4.93
C ILE A 65 7.68 -2.05 -5.82
N THR A 66 8.89 -2.10 -5.31
CA THR A 66 10.06 -2.55 -6.07
C THR A 66 9.95 -4.03 -6.46
N GLU A 67 9.32 -4.83 -5.61
CA GLU A 67 9.18 -6.27 -5.87
C GLU A 67 8.05 -6.60 -6.84
N LEU A 68 7.24 -5.63 -7.23
CA LEU A 68 6.21 -5.88 -8.22
C LEU A 68 6.87 -6.19 -9.57
N PRO A 69 6.35 -7.20 -10.28
CA PRO A 69 6.93 -7.56 -11.58
C PRO A 69 6.67 -6.47 -12.62
N ASP A 70 7.42 -6.55 -13.69
CA ASP A 70 7.25 -5.63 -14.82
C ASP A 70 5.82 -5.73 -15.35
N GLY A 71 5.34 -4.62 -15.89
CA GLY A 71 3.99 -4.53 -16.38
C GLY A 71 3.07 -3.76 -15.44
N THR A 72 3.53 -3.47 -14.22
CA THR A 72 2.79 -2.60 -13.35
C THR A 72 2.92 -1.17 -13.83
N PRO A 73 1.87 -0.35 -13.66
CA PRO A 73 2.01 1.05 -14.02
C PRO A 73 3.04 1.70 -13.12
N ARG A 74 4.01 2.32 -13.74
CA ARG A 74 5.02 3.06 -13.03
C ARG A 74 4.87 4.52 -13.38
N PRO A 75 5.05 5.41 -12.41
CA PRO A 75 5.17 6.82 -12.77
C PRO A 75 6.44 6.97 -13.59
N GLN A 76 6.26 7.40 -14.79
CA GLN A 76 7.36 7.60 -15.73
C GLN A 76 7.77 9.05 -15.73
#